data_7fc7d544dadca216dd4cf02911b37836
#
_entry.id   7fc7d544dadca216dd4cf02911b37836
#
_cell.length_a   1.000
_cell.length_b   1.000
_cell.length_c   1.000
_cell.angle_alpha   90.00
_cell.angle_beta   90.00
_cell.angle_gamma   90.00
#
_symmetry.space_group_name_H-M   'P 1'
#
loop_
_entity.id
_entity.type
_entity.pdbx_description
1 polymer ?
#
loop_
_entity_poly.entity_id
_entity_poly.type
_entity_poly.pdbx_seq_one_letter_code
_entity_poly.pdbx_strand_id
1 'polypeptide(L)'
;MNKTTKSILATTAIVAVSASVAGLTSYALMQPEKTQQTLAFDEIFQVDPNTRLAALDATQMQPVDLTQAAENSVHAVVHIKSTQESKTQTVTVRDPFYEFFGDMFGNRGGQQRQVQTPERVGFGSGVIISKDGYIVTNNHVIDKADVISVKLNDGREFQGRIIGTDPSTDLALVKIEGEDLPTIPVGD
;
A
#
# COMPACT_ATOMS: atom_id res chain seq x y z
N MET A 1 17.28 71.37 -36.08
CA MET A 1 17.57 70.17 -35.29
C MET A 1 18.60 69.35 -36.03
N ASN A 2 19.84 69.26 -35.52
CA ASN A 2 20.98 68.69 -36.22
C ASN A 2 20.80 67.15 -36.43
N LYS A 3 21.38 66.63 -37.53
CA LYS A 3 21.30 65.16 -37.85
C LYS A 3 21.77 64.29 -36.69
N THR A 4 22.75 64.74 -35.91
CA THR A 4 23.28 64.05 -34.71
C THR A 4 22.26 63.97 -33.57
N THR A 5 21.44 65.04 -33.33
CA THR A 5 20.41 65.01 -32.31
C THR A 5 19.27 64.06 -32.67
N LYS A 6 18.92 63.89 -33.94
CA LYS A 6 17.93 62.91 -34.39
C LYS A 6 18.40 61.49 -34.24
N SER A 7 19.69 61.24 -34.50
CA SER A 7 20.30 59.92 -34.33
C SER A 7 20.37 59.50 -32.87
N ILE A 8 20.75 60.40 -31.97
CA ILE A 8 20.82 60.12 -30.53
C ILE A 8 19.41 59.85 -29.97
N LEU A 9 18.39 60.63 -30.40
CA LEU A 9 17.01 60.40 -29.94
C LEU A 9 16.44 59.08 -30.45
N ALA A 10 16.79 58.66 -31.66
CA ALA A 10 16.37 57.37 -32.22
C ALA A 10 17.02 56.19 -31.50
N THR A 11 18.31 56.28 -31.18
CA THR A 11 19.01 55.21 -30.44
C THR A 11 18.56 55.08 -29.02
N THR A 12 18.27 56.20 -28.32
CA THR A 12 17.73 56.14 -26.95
C THR A 12 16.31 55.57 -26.93
N ALA A 13 15.47 55.84 -27.92
CA ALA A 13 14.15 55.27 -28.03
C ALA A 13 14.19 53.76 -28.26
N ILE A 14 15.10 53.26 -29.12
CA ILE A 14 15.28 51.83 -29.38
C ILE A 14 15.77 51.10 -28.13
N VAL A 15 16.71 51.67 -27.39
CA VAL A 15 17.22 51.06 -26.14
C VAL A 15 16.13 51.01 -25.05
N ALA A 16 15.31 52.06 -24.93
CA ALA A 16 14.21 52.11 -23.98
C ALA A 16 13.12 51.06 -24.29
N VAL A 17 12.78 50.86 -25.56
CA VAL A 17 11.81 49.85 -26.00
C VAL A 17 12.36 48.43 -25.79
N SER A 18 13.62 48.20 -26.10
CA SER A 18 14.24 46.87 -25.89
C SER A 18 14.37 46.51 -24.42
N ALA A 19 14.67 47.46 -23.56
CA ALA A 19 14.73 47.24 -22.11
C ALA A 19 13.34 46.94 -21.50
N SER A 20 12.29 47.60 -21.99
CA SER A 20 10.92 47.34 -21.53
C SER A 20 10.39 45.97 -21.99
N VAL A 21 10.69 45.54 -23.20
CA VAL A 21 10.34 44.22 -23.71
C VAL A 21 11.07 43.14 -22.94
N ALA A 22 12.39 43.29 -22.72
CA ALA A 22 13.16 42.33 -21.92
C ALA A 22 12.69 42.22 -20.47
N GLY A 23 12.29 43.37 -19.85
CA GLY A 23 11.72 43.39 -18.50
C GLY A 23 10.37 42.68 -18.40
N LEU A 24 9.49 42.88 -19.38
CA LEU A 24 8.18 42.22 -19.42
C LEU A 24 8.28 40.72 -19.66
N THR A 25 9.21 40.27 -20.54
CA THR A 25 9.43 38.85 -20.77
C THR A 25 10.07 38.15 -19.56
N SER A 26 11.01 38.82 -18.87
CA SER A 26 11.59 38.27 -17.64
C SER A 26 10.57 38.19 -16.51
N TYR A 27 9.68 39.20 -16.40
CA TYR A 27 8.60 39.20 -15.42
C TYR A 27 7.59 38.07 -15.70
N ALA A 28 7.24 37.84 -16.96
CA ALA A 28 6.36 36.74 -17.36
C ALA A 28 6.95 35.37 -17.11
N LEU A 29 8.30 35.20 -17.25
CA LEU A 29 9.00 33.95 -16.97
C LEU A 29 9.28 33.72 -15.48
N MET A 30 9.24 34.77 -14.65
CA MET A 30 9.39 34.70 -13.20
C MET A 30 8.08 34.54 -12.42
N GLN A 31 6.93 34.59 -13.10
CA GLN A 31 5.69 34.21 -12.44
C GLN A 31 5.79 32.71 -12.09
N PRO A 32 5.75 32.31 -10.81
CA PRO A 32 5.67 30.91 -10.49
C PRO A 32 4.40 30.37 -11.14
N GLU A 33 4.59 29.38 -12.02
CA GLU A 33 3.46 28.61 -12.52
C GLU A 33 2.63 28.19 -11.33
N LYS A 34 1.44 28.72 -11.23
CA LYS A 34 0.39 28.20 -10.35
C LYS A 34 -0.05 26.86 -10.91
N THR A 35 0.86 25.89 -10.91
CA THR A 35 0.49 24.48 -11.04
C THR A 35 0.00 24.02 -9.68
N GLN A 36 -1.12 24.57 -9.28
CA GLN A 36 -2.03 23.90 -8.38
C GLN A 36 -3.24 23.48 -9.21
N GLN A 37 -3.09 22.39 -9.91
CA GLN A 37 -4.20 21.47 -10.02
C GLN A 37 -4.35 20.77 -8.66
N THR A 38 -4.71 21.51 -7.64
CA THR A 38 -5.64 20.99 -6.67
C THR A 38 -6.91 20.75 -7.50
N LEU A 39 -7.07 19.52 -7.96
CA LEU A 39 -8.40 19.05 -8.28
C LEU A 39 -9.22 19.41 -7.06
N ALA A 40 -10.01 20.46 -7.18
CA ALA A 40 -10.88 20.86 -6.09
C ALA A 40 -11.73 19.64 -5.79
N PHE A 41 -11.73 19.19 -4.54
CA PHE A 41 -12.51 18.05 -4.08
C PHE A 41 -13.97 18.17 -4.50
N ASP A 42 -14.42 19.41 -4.72
CA ASP A 42 -15.75 19.79 -5.20
C ASP A 42 -16.01 19.38 -6.66
N GLU A 43 -14.98 19.16 -7.48
CA GLU A 43 -15.14 18.81 -8.90
C GLU A 43 -15.28 17.30 -9.11
N ILE A 44 -14.79 16.49 -8.15
CA ILE A 44 -14.91 15.04 -8.16
C ILE A 44 -16.27 14.60 -7.59
N PHE A 45 -16.82 15.36 -6.64
CA PHE A 45 -18.14 15.14 -6.08
C PHE A 45 -19.06 16.24 -6.57
N GLN A 46 -19.76 16.02 -7.68
CA GLN A 46 -20.94 16.80 -8.03
C GLN A 46 -22.01 16.51 -6.97
N VAL A 47 -21.90 17.18 -5.84
CA VAL A 47 -22.93 17.15 -4.82
C VAL A 47 -24.07 17.99 -5.34
N ASP A 48 -25.19 17.33 -5.66
CA ASP A 48 -26.43 17.98 -6.03
C ASP A 48 -26.76 19.06 -4.98
N PRO A 49 -26.90 20.35 -5.36
CA PRO A 49 -27.14 21.44 -4.40
C PRO A 49 -28.43 21.26 -3.59
N ASN A 50 -29.29 20.30 -3.94
CA ASN A 50 -30.46 19.93 -3.18
C ASN A 50 -30.24 18.85 -2.13
N THR A 51 -29.08 18.20 -2.13
CA THR A 51 -28.72 17.32 -1.02
C THR A 51 -28.28 18.22 0.13
N ARG A 52 -29.20 18.58 0.99
CA ARG A 52 -28.88 19.11 2.32
C ARG A 52 -28.20 17.97 3.12
N LEU A 53 -26.96 17.67 2.80
CA LEU A 53 -26.02 17.22 3.81
C LEU A 53 -26.12 18.30 4.88
N ALA A 54 -26.70 17.95 6.04
CA ALA A 54 -26.70 18.84 7.18
C ALA A 54 -25.32 19.49 7.22
N ALA A 55 -25.28 20.80 7.03
CA ALA A 55 -24.03 21.55 7.07
C ALA A 55 -23.45 21.23 8.44
N LEU A 56 -22.55 20.25 8.47
CA LEU A 56 -21.68 20.06 9.61
C LEU A 56 -20.89 21.37 9.62
N ASP A 57 -21.26 22.21 10.57
CA ASP A 57 -20.70 23.52 10.78
C ASP A 57 -19.19 23.34 10.80
N ALA A 58 -18.51 23.68 9.71
CA ALA A 58 -17.07 23.50 9.57
C ALA A 58 -16.29 24.22 10.69
N THR A 59 -16.98 25.12 11.40
CA THR A 59 -16.48 25.82 12.58
C THR A 59 -16.37 24.91 13.82
N GLN A 60 -17.00 23.73 13.81
CA GLN A 60 -17.00 22.77 14.94
C GLN A 60 -16.17 21.50 14.64
N MET A 61 -15.54 21.39 13.47
CA MET A 61 -14.57 20.31 13.23
C MET A 61 -13.27 20.67 13.93
N GLN A 62 -13.22 20.42 15.24
CA GLN A 62 -11.93 20.33 15.91
C GLN A 62 -11.20 19.11 15.31
N PRO A 63 -9.93 19.25 14.89
CA PRO A 63 -9.16 18.10 14.45
C PRO A 63 -9.17 17.08 15.59
N VAL A 64 -9.65 15.87 15.29
CA VAL A 64 -9.65 14.77 16.28
C VAL A 64 -8.19 14.42 16.53
N ASP A 65 -7.73 14.65 17.75
CA ASP A 65 -6.40 14.21 18.16
C ASP A 65 -6.42 12.69 18.37
N LEU A 66 -5.84 11.97 17.41
CA LEU A 66 -5.71 10.52 17.46
C LEU A 66 -4.44 10.03 18.18
N THR A 67 -3.63 10.95 18.70
CA THR A 67 -2.33 10.60 19.35
C THR A 67 -2.54 9.62 20.49
N GLN A 68 -3.49 9.91 21.39
CA GLN A 68 -3.78 9.04 22.53
C GLN A 68 -4.33 7.67 22.10
N ALA A 69 -5.18 7.63 21.07
CA ALA A 69 -5.68 6.37 20.52
C ALA A 69 -4.54 5.54 19.90
N ALA A 70 -3.63 6.19 19.19
CA ALA A 70 -2.47 5.54 18.60
C ALA A 70 -1.50 5.02 19.69
N GLU A 71 -1.19 5.81 20.70
CA GLU A 71 -0.34 5.41 21.83
C GLU A 71 -0.90 4.18 22.56
N ASN A 72 -2.21 4.15 22.78
CA ASN A 72 -2.87 3.01 23.46
C ASN A 72 -2.91 1.75 22.58
N SER A 73 -2.90 1.89 21.26
CA SER A 73 -3.13 0.77 20.34
C SER A 73 -1.85 0.19 19.75
N VAL A 74 -0.78 0.98 19.64
CA VAL A 74 0.45 0.58 18.95
C VAL A 74 1.09 -0.68 19.53
N HIS A 75 0.96 -0.89 20.84
CA HIS A 75 1.53 -2.06 21.52
C HIS A 75 0.75 -3.35 21.24
N ALA A 76 -0.53 -3.24 20.91
CA ALA A 76 -1.38 -4.38 20.57
C ALA A 76 -1.27 -4.79 19.09
N VAL A 77 -0.66 -3.95 18.25
CA VAL A 77 -0.40 -4.27 16.85
C VAL A 77 0.85 -5.12 16.73
N VAL A 78 0.77 -6.21 15.99
CA VAL A 78 1.85 -7.16 15.79
C VAL A 78 2.22 -7.31 14.32
N HIS A 79 3.47 -7.65 14.06
CA HIS A 79 3.95 -8.04 12.75
C HIS A 79 3.86 -9.55 12.59
N ILE A 80 3.25 -10.01 11.49
CA ILE A 80 3.07 -11.41 11.18
C ILE A 80 3.94 -11.76 9.97
N LYS A 81 4.80 -12.78 10.15
CA LYS A 81 5.55 -13.43 9.09
C LYS A 81 4.94 -14.79 8.83
N SER A 82 4.45 -15.03 7.64
CA SER A 82 3.98 -16.33 7.18
C SER A 82 5.02 -16.97 6.27
N THR A 83 5.34 -18.22 6.51
CA THR A 83 6.30 -18.98 5.71
C THR A 83 5.61 -20.22 5.14
N GLN A 84 5.66 -20.35 3.82
CA GLN A 84 5.30 -21.57 3.12
C GLN A 84 6.58 -22.30 2.77
N GLU A 85 6.79 -23.46 3.38
CA GLU A 85 8.01 -24.24 3.17
C GLU A 85 8.11 -24.80 1.76
N SER A 86 9.34 -25.02 1.32
CA SER A 86 9.57 -25.65 0.03
C SER A 86 9.08 -27.11 0.07
N LYS A 87 8.27 -27.51 -0.91
CA LYS A 87 7.73 -28.86 -1.02
C LYS A 87 8.24 -29.52 -2.30
N THR A 88 8.80 -30.72 -2.16
CA THR A 88 9.16 -31.55 -3.31
C THR A 88 7.96 -32.41 -3.66
N GLN A 89 7.35 -32.17 -4.81
CA GLN A 89 6.27 -33.01 -5.33
C GLN A 89 6.77 -33.82 -6.51
N THR A 90 6.48 -35.09 -6.48
CA THR A 90 6.72 -35.96 -7.63
C THR A 90 5.52 -35.89 -8.55
N VAL A 91 5.67 -35.20 -9.67
CA VAL A 91 4.64 -35.09 -10.69
C VAL A 91 4.94 -36.08 -11.80
N THR A 92 4.00 -36.97 -12.07
CA THR A 92 4.08 -37.84 -13.25
C THR A 92 3.69 -37.00 -14.47
N VAL A 93 4.70 -36.57 -15.22
CA VAL A 93 4.46 -35.87 -16.48
C VAL A 93 4.11 -36.91 -17.53
N ARG A 94 2.85 -36.93 -17.97
CA ARG A 94 2.42 -37.66 -19.15
C ARG A 94 2.83 -36.83 -20.36
N ASP A 95 3.87 -37.26 -21.04
CA ASP A 95 4.25 -36.67 -22.32
C ASP A 95 3.26 -37.17 -23.38
N PRO A 96 2.52 -36.29 -24.08
CA PRO A 96 1.55 -36.70 -25.12
C PRO A 96 2.18 -37.55 -26.23
N PHE A 97 3.47 -37.38 -26.46
CA PHE A 97 4.22 -38.19 -27.43
C PHE A 97 4.37 -39.64 -26.95
N TYR A 98 4.64 -39.84 -25.66
CA TYR A 98 4.73 -41.17 -25.06
C TYR A 98 3.34 -41.82 -24.92
N GLU A 99 2.28 -41.08 -24.79
CA GLU A 99 0.92 -41.63 -24.73
C GLU A 99 0.48 -42.18 -26.09
N PHE A 100 0.93 -41.55 -27.19
CA PHE A 100 0.60 -41.95 -28.55
C PHE A 100 1.56 -43.07 -29.09
N PHE A 101 2.84 -43.01 -28.78
CA PHE A 101 3.85 -43.96 -29.29
C PHE A 101 4.29 -45.03 -28.27
N GLY A 102 4.05 -44.80 -26.96
CA GLY A 102 4.48 -45.73 -25.89
C GLY A 102 3.82 -47.10 -25.97
N ASP A 103 2.61 -47.17 -26.47
CA ASP A 103 1.87 -48.44 -26.63
C ASP A 103 2.46 -49.29 -27.77
N MET A 104 3.12 -48.63 -28.75
CA MET A 104 3.79 -49.29 -29.87
C MET A 104 5.21 -49.79 -29.57
N PHE A 105 5.89 -49.19 -28.57
CA PHE A 105 7.24 -49.51 -28.15
C PHE A 105 7.35 -50.22 -26.79
N GLY A 106 6.22 -50.58 -26.15
CA GLY A 106 6.17 -51.40 -24.95
C GLY A 106 6.70 -50.75 -23.67
N ASN A 107 6.93 -49.45 -23.67
CA ASN A 107 7.43 -48.71 -22.50
C ASN A 107 6.34 -47.87 -21.83
N ARG A 108 5.58 -48.46 -20.90
CA ARG A 108 4.54 -47.81 -20.08
C ARG A 108 5.11 -46.97 -18.92
N GLY A 109 6.29 -46.38 -19.06
CA GLY A 109 6.94 -45.58 -18.03
C GLY A 109 6.64 -44.12 -18.13
N GLY A 110 5.68 -43.61 -17.37
CA GLY A 110 5.59 -42.17 -17.12
C GLY A 110 6.85 -41.68 -16.41
N GLN A 111 7.52 -40.67 -16.96
CA GLN A 111 8.68 -40.08 -16.27
C GLN A 111 8.20 -39.34 -15.02
N GLN A 112 8.62 -39.80 -13.88
CA GLN A 112 8.45 -39.10 -12.61
C GLN A 112 9.46 -37.96 -12.56
N ARG A 113 8.95 -36.71 -12.58
CA ARG A 113 9.76 -35.51 -12.42
C ARG A 113 9.52 -34.95 -11.04
N GLN A 114 10.57 -34.77 -10.27
CA GLN A 114 10.50 -34.03 -9.02
C GLN A 114 10.46 -32.54 -9.32
N VAL A 115 9.37 -31.90 -8.95
CA VAL A 115 9.20 -30.44 -9.01
C VAL A 115 9.30 -29.92 -7.61
N GLN A 116 10.29 -29.06 -7.37
CA GLN A 116 10.48 -28.40 -6.08
C GLN A 116 9.77 -27.03 -6.13
N THR A 117 8.79 -26.86 -5.25
CA THR A 117 8.17 -25.55 -5.03
C THR A 117 9.10 -24.74 -4.12
N PRO A 118 9.53 -23.52 -4.51
CA PRO A 118 10.39 -22.70 -3.67
C PRO A 118 9.66 -22.26 -2.40
N GLU A 119 10.44 -22.01 -1.34
CA GLU A 119 9.95 -21.35 -0.14
C GLU A 119 9.37 -19.97 -0.47
N ARG A 120 8.24 -19.62 0.16
CA ARG A 120 7.60 -18.32 0.04
C ARG A 120 7.43 -17.73 1.42
N VAL A 121 7.76 -16.44 1.55
CA VAL A 121 7.59 -15.67 2.78
C VAL A 121 6.65 -14.53 2.50
N GLY A 122 5.60 -14.41 3.31
CA GLY A 122 4.66 -13.32 3.32
C GLY A 122 4.78 -12.51 4.62
N PHE A 123 4.35 -11.26 4.57
CA PHE A 123 4.31 -10.38 5.72
C PHE A 123 2.95 -9.71 5.82
N GLY A 124 2.52 -9.46 7.04
CA GLY A 124 1.29 -8.74 7.33
C GLY A 124 1.27 -8.23 8.77
N SER A 125 0.13 -7.73 9.18
CA SER A 125 -0.09 -7.22 10.52
C SER A 125 -1.30 -7.90 11.15
N GLY A 126 -1.35 -7.89 12.47
CA GLY A 126 -2.50 -8.36 13.24
C GLY A 126 -2.68 -7.52 14.49
N VAL A 127 -3.76 -7.76 15.19
CA VAL A 127 -4.10 -7.06 16.44
C VAL A 127 -4.40 -8.08 17.53
N ILE A 128 -3.74 -7.95 18.67
CA ILE A 128 -4.03 -8.77 19.86
C ILE A 128 -5.32 -8.28 20.50
N ILE A 129 -6.33 -9.13 20.55
CA ILE A 129 -7.65 -8.83 21.08
C ILE A 129 -7.91 -9.41 22.47
N SER A 130 -7.06 -10.34 22.92
CA SER A 130 -7.21 -10.99 24.23
C SER A 130 -5.86 -11.21 24.91
N LYS A 131 -5.82 -11.07 26.23
CA LYS A 131 -4.64 -11.37 27.06
C LYS A 131 -4.18 -12.83 26.94
N ASP A 132 -5.07 -13.71 26.52
CA ASP A 132 -4.74 -15.11 26.24
C ASP A 132 -3.95 -15.29 24.93
N GLY A 133 -3.74 -14.21 24.14
CA GLY A 133 -2.93 -14.25 22.92
C GLY A 133 -3.72 -14.54 21.65
N TYR A 134 -5.01 -14.23 21.60
CA TYR A 134 -5.76 -14.25 20.35
C TYR A 134 -5.47 -13.00 19.52
N ILE A 135 -5.19 -13.20 18.25
CA ILE A 135 -4.81 -12.17 17.28
C ILE A 135 -5.75 -12.27 16.09
N VAL A 136 -6.35 -11.15 15.72
CA VAL A 136 -7.11 -11.00 14.47
C VAL A 136 -6.17 -10.48 13.40
N THR A 137 -6.21 -11.12 12.23
CA THR A 137 -5.46 -10.72 11.03
C THR A 137 -6.29 -11.01 9.78
N ASN A 138 -5.76 -10.70 8.59
CA ASN A 138 -6.41 -11.05 7.35
C ASN A 138 -6.09 -12.49 6.93
N ASN A 139 -7.05 -13.15 6.32
CA ASN A 139 -6.90 -14.52 5.86
C ASN A 139 -5.77 -14.64 4.81
N HIS A 140 -5.69 -13.70 3.86
CA HIS A 140 -4.65 -13.74 2.82
C HIS A 140 -3.23 -13.63 3.37
N VAL A 141 -3.02 -13.09 4.60
CA VAL A 141 -1.70 -13.00 5.25
C VAL A 141 -1.18 -14.38 5.64
N ILE A 142 -2.09 -15.27 6.06
CA ILE A 142 -1.74 -16.60 6.60
C ILE A 142 -2.16 -17.76 5.69
N ASP A 143 -2.81 -17.46 4.55
CA ASP A 143 -3.25 -18.50 3.61
C ASP A 143 -2.05 -19.36 3.15
N LYS A 144 -2.21 -20.67 3.27
CA LYS A 144 -1.18 -21.70 2.91
C LYS A 144 0.13 -21.57 3.68
N ALA A 145 0.17 -20.83 4.80
CA ALA A 145 1.35 -20.81 5.65
C ALA A 145 1.55 -22.15 6.38
N ASP A 146 2.75 -22.70 6.31
CA ASP A 146 3.15 -23.85 7.10
C ASP A 146 3.66 -23.40 8.49
N VAL A 147 4.27 -22.20 8.57
CA VAL A 147 4.77 -21.60 9.82
C VAL A 147 4.34 -20.15 9.90
N ILE A 148 3.87 -19.75 11.07
CA ILE A 148 3.51 -18.35 11.39
C ILE A 148 4.40 -17.89 12.54
N SER A 149 5.14 -16.78 12.34
CA SER A 149 5.89 -16.09 13.38
C SER A 149 5.25 -14.74 13.62
N VAL A 150 5.01 -14.43 14.88
CA VAL A 150 4.39 -13.17 15.33
C VAL A 150 5.40 -12.39 16.14
N LYS A 151 5.71 -11.17 15.71
CA LYS A 151 6.61 -10.27 16.40
C LYS A 151 5.84 -9.09 16.98
N LEU A 152 5.98 -8.88 18.29
CA LEU A 152 5.39 -7.77 19.03
C LEU A 152 6.21 -6.49 18.86
N ASN A 153 5.61 -5.36 19.19
CA ASN A 153 6.26 -4.06 19.16
C ASN A 153 7.46 -3.95 20.12
N ASP A 154 7.46 -4.70 21.21
CA ASP A 154 8.56 -4.78 22.18
C ASP A 154 9.72 -5.69 21.74
N GLY A 155 9.59 -6.32 20.57
CA GLY A 155 10.60 -7.21 19.98
C GLY A 155 10.48 -8.67 20.35
N ARG A 156 9.54 -9.06 21.23
CA ARG A 156 9.26 -10.49 21.52
C ARG A 156 8.72 -11.17 20.27
N GLU A 157 9.13 -12.41 20.05
CA GLU A 157 8.68 -13.24 18.93
C GLU A 157 8.03 -14.51 19.46
N PHE A 158 6.91 -14.89 18.83
CA PHE A 158 6.12 -16.06 19.19
C PHE A 158 5.78 -16.85 17.93
N GLN A 159 5.61 -18.17 18.11
CA GLN A 159 5.02 -19.01 17.06
C GLN A 159 3.50 -18.90 17.14
N GLY A 160 2.87 -18.59 16.01
CA GLY A 160 1.42 -18.50 15.88
C GLY A 160 0.80 -19.83 15.42
N ARG A 161 -0.38 -20.15 15.94
CA ARG A 161 -1.22 -21.26 15.53
C ARG A 161 -2.53 -20.75 14.97
N ILE A 162 -2.93 -21.16 13.78
CA ILE A 162 -4.22 -20.82 13.17
C ILE A 162 -5.33 -21.49 13.99
N ILE A 163 -6.31 -20.71 14.43
CA ILE A 163 -7.51 -21.19 15.14
C ILE A 163 -8.67 -21.31 14.17
N GLY A 164 -8.81 -20.35 13.26
CA GLY A 164 -9.86 -20.34 12.27
C GLY A 164 -9.62 -19.28 11.21
N THR A 165 -10.25 -19.46 10.05
CA THR A 165 -10.18 -18.56 8.92
C THR A 165 -11.54 -18.42 8.28
N ASP A 166 -11.84 -17.22 7.78
CA ASP A 166 -13.00 -16.96 6.94
C ASP A 166 -12.53 -16.25 5.65
N PRO A 167 -12.36 -16.98 4.55
CA PRO A 167 -11.95 -16.40 3.27
C PRO A 167 -12.98 -15.44 2.69
N SER A 168 -14.25 -15.54 3.09
CA SER A 168 -15.32 -14.68 2.55
C SER A 168 -15.26 -13.25 3.07
N THR A 169 -14.82 -13.09 4.31
CA THR A 169 -14.62 -11.79 4.97
C THR A 169 -13.15 -11.38 5.02
N ASP A 170 -12.26 -12.24 4.52
CA ASP A 170 -10.81 -12.07 4.63
C ASP A 170 -10.32 -11.91 6.08
N LEU A 171 -10.93 -12.63 7.02
CA LEU A 171 -10.54 -12.65 8.43
C LEU A 171 -9.89 -13.97 8.82
N ALA A 172 -8.96 -13.88 9.77
CA ALA A 172 -8.33 -15.03 10.38
C ALA A 172 -8.05 -14.78 11.87
N LEU A 173 -8.11 -15.85 12.65
CA LEU A 173 -7.78 -15.87 14.07
C LEU A 173 -6.54 -16.74 14.30
N VAL A 174 -5.53 -16.13 14.90
CA VAL A 174 -4.25 -16.74 15.25
C VAL A 174 -4.10 -16.72 16.77
N LYS A 175 -3.49 -17.74 17.34
CA LYS A 175 -3.19 -17.84 18.78
C LYS A 175 -1.68 -17.91 18.97
N ILE A 176 -1.19 -17.11 19.92
CA ILE A 176 0.17 -17.20 20.45
C ILE A 176 0.14 -17.58 21.93
N GLU A 177 1.20 -18.22 22.40
CA GLU A 177 1.36 -18.53 23.82
C GLU A 177 2.37 -17.54 24.42
N GLY A 178 1.87 -16.60 25.24
CA GLY A 178 2.68 -15.57 25.88
C GLY A 178 2.01 -15.01 27.10
N GLU A 179 2.79 -14.40 27.99
CA GLU A 179 2.33 -13.70 29.19
C GLU A 179 2.45 -12.18 28.99
N ASP A 180 1.65 -11.43 29.74
CA ASP A 180 1.63 -9.96 29.71
C ASP A 180 1.50 -9.38 28.28
N LEU A 181 0.55 -9.92 27.53
CA LEU A 181 0.28 -9.48 26.17
C LEU A 181 -0.56 -8.19 26.18
N PRO A 182 -0.09 -7.14 25.46
CA PRO A 182 -0.87 -5.92 25.29
C PRO A 182 -2.09 -6.20 24.40
N THR A 183 -3.24 -5.65 24.77
CA THR A 183 -4.50 -5.85 24.04
C THR A 183 -5.13 -4.52 23.69
N ILE A 184 -5.85 -4.48 22.56
CA ILE A 184 -6.69 -3.34 22.22
C ILE A 184 -8.06 -3.52 22.91
N PRO A 185 -8.67 -2.45 23.45
CA PRO A 185 -10.05 -2.51 23.90
C PRO A 185 -10.98 -2.71 22.69
N VAL A 186 -11.82 -3.73 22.75
CA VAL A 186 -12.84 -3.97 21.74
C VAL A 186 -14.07 -3.16 22.13
N GLY A 187 -14.57 -2.33 21.22
CA GLY A 187 -15.79 -1.57 21.42
C GLY A 187 -17.04 -2.45 21.34
N ASP A 188 -18.12 -1.95 21.93
CA ASP A 188 -19.45 -2.56 21.87
C ASP A 188 -20.13 -2.32 20.52
#